data_dc4572077322a1c446b61a8a08dfc590
#
_entry.id   dc4572077322a1c446b61a8a08dfc590
#
_cell.length_a   1.000
_cell.length_b   1.000
_cell.length_c   1.000
_cell.angle_alpha   90.00
_cell.angle_beta   90.00
_cell.angle_gamma   90.00
#
_symmetry.space_group_name_H-M   'P 1'
#
loop_
_entity.id
_entity.type
_entity.pdbx_description
1 polymer ?
#
loop_
_entity_poly.entity_id
_entity_poly.type
_entity_poly.pdbx_seq_one_letter_code
_entity_poly.pdbx_strand_id
1 'polypeptide(L)'
;DALPIYYSIDDVRETAAADTVFKQLRDYDTVIMTLCMDSVEAATAPGVSAMTPNGYTAIEIHNLIAKFSKLDNLKSFDISEVSPPLDENDRTSALAASIIYKFLSVNPFN
;
A
#
# COMPACT_ATOMS: atom_id res chain seq x y z
N ASP A 1 9.94 -8.85 -22.41
CA ASP A 1 9.18 -7.60 -22.41
C ASP A 1 8.01 -7.68 -21.45
N ALA A 2 8.23 -7.23 -20.24
CA ALA A 2 7.17 -7.18 -19.26
C ALA A 2 6.36 -5.91 -19.48
N LEU A 3 5.08 -6.05 -19.84
CA LEU A 3 4.13 -4.95 -19.81
C LEU A 3 3.59 -4.78 -18.41
N PRO A 4 3.34 -3.55 -17.95
CA PRO A 4 2.72 -3.33 -16.65
C PRO A 4 1.34 -4.01 -16.59
N ILE A 5 1.07 -4.65 -15.47
CA ILE A 5 -0.27 -5.13 -15.14
C ILE A 5 -0.91 -4.07 -14.25
N TYR A 6 -2.14 -3.71 -14.56
CA TYR A 6 -2.81 -2.56 -13.96
C TYR A 6 -4.20 -2.92 -13.50
N TYR A 7 -4.54 -2.55 -12.27
CA TYR A 7 -5.88 -2.70 -11.72
C TYR A 7 -6.33 -1.37 -11.13
N SER A 8 -7.58 -0.99 -11.41
CA SER A 8 -8.17 0.20 -10.80
C SER A 8 -8.53 -0.05 -9.33
N ILE A 9 -8.80 1.02 -8.59
CA ILE A 9 -9.31 0.88 -7.22
C ILE A 9 -10.65 0.15 -7.19
N ASP A 10 -11.49 0.37 -8.20
CA ASP A 10 -12.77 -0.32 -8.31
C ASP A 10 -12.56 -1.82 -8.52
N ASP A 11 -11.59 -2.21 -9.34
CA ASP A 11 -11.23 -3.62 -9.52
C ASP A 11 -10.80 -4.24 -8.20
N VAL A 12 -9.99 -3.53 -7.41
CA VAL A 12 -9.53 -4.03 -6.11
C VAL A 12 -10.69 -4.18 -5.14
N ARG A 13 -11.64 -3.23 -5.14
CA ARG A 13 -12.79 -3.25 -4.23
C ARG A 13 -13.86 -4.27 -4.60
N GLU A 14 -14.09 -4.46 -5.90
CA GLU A 14 -15.27 -5.18 -6.40
C GLU A 14 -14.96 -6.57 -6.94
N THR A 15 -13.69 -6.92 -7.09
CA THR A 15 -13.26 -8.20 -7.65
C THR A 15 -12.21 -8.86 -6.76
N ALA A 16 -11.79 -10.07 -7.15
CA ALA A 16 -10.69 -10.77 -6.49
C ALA A 16 -9.31 -10.36 -7.02
N ALA A 17 -9.16 -9.12 -7.51
CA ALA A 17 -7.91 -8.66 -8.14
C ALA A 17 -6.71 -8.81 -7.21
N ALA A 18 -6.83 -8.45 -5.93
CA ALA A 18 -5.73 -8.59 -4.97
C ALA A 18 -5.31 -10.05 -4.80
N ASP A 19 -6.25 -10.98 -4.75
CA ASP A 19 -5.93 -12.42 -4.67
C ASP A 19 -5.22 -12.90 -5.93
N THR A 20 -5.67 -12.44 -7.10
CA THR A 20 -5.06 -12.78 -8.39
C THR A 20 -3.61 -12.30 -8.42
N VAL A 21 -3.37 -11.05 -8.05
CA VAL A 21 -2.02 -10.47 -8.01
C VAL A 21 -1.14 -11.22 -7.01
N PHE A 22 -1.67 -11.51 -5.82
CA PHE A 22 -0.91 -12.26 -4.80
C PHE A 22 -0.43 -13.61 -5.34
N LYS A 23 -1.31 -14.35 -6.00
CA LYS A 23 -0.96 -15.66 -6.59
C LYS A 23 0.10 -15.53 -7.68
N GLN A 24 -0.01 -14.52 -8.54
CA GLN A 24 0.97 -14.27 -9.59
C GLN A 24 2.34 -13.92 -9.01
N LEU A 25 2.37 -13.10 -7.97
CA LEU A 25 3.64 -12.65 -7.37
C LEU A 25 4.42 -13.79 -6.72
N ARG A 26 3.76 -14.85 -6.28
CA ARG A 26 4.45 -16.00 -5.69
C ARG A 26 5.38 -16.74 -6.65
N ASP A 27 5.19 -16.56 -7.95
CA ASP A 27 5.97 -17.24 -8.97
C ASP A 27 7.29 -16.52 -9.32
N TYR A 28 7.53 -15.35 -8.75
CA TYR A 28 8.75 -14.58 -8.98
C TYR A 28 9.80 -14.86 -7.90
N ASP A 29 11.07 -14.69 -8.27
CA ASP A 29 12.18 -14.89 -7.33
C ASP A 29 12.19 -13.79 -6.26
N THR A 30 11.87 -12.58 -6.63
CA THR A 30 11.92 -11.42 -5.75
C THR A 30 10.77 -10.47 -6.05
N VAL A 31 10.11 -10.02 -5.00
CA VAL A 31 9.05 -9.01 -5.06
C VAL A 31 9.49 -7.79 -4.26
N ILE A 32 9.26 -6.63 -4.82
CA ILE A 32 9.43 -5.33 -4.17
C ILE A 32 8.04 -4.70 -4.07
N MET A 33 7.70 -4.20 -2.88
CA MET A 33 6.43 -3.52 -2.66
C MET A 33 6.68 -2.04 -2.39
N THR A 34 5.97 -1.19 -3.11
CA THR A 34 6.02 0.26 -2.88
C THR A 34 4.60 0.77 -2.63
N LEU A 35 4.47 1.66 -1.64
CA LEU A 35 3.22 2.32 -1.34
C LEU A 35 3.38 3.83 -1.53
N CYS A 36 2.63 4.39 -2.47
CA CYS A 36 2.52 5.82 -2.62
C CYS A 36 1.33 6.32 -1.77
N MET A 37 1.59 7.21 -0.84
CA MET A 37 0.54 7.71 0.08
C MET A 37 -0.51 8.56 -0.63
N ASP A 38 -0.24 9.02 -1.86
CA ASP A 38 -1.26 9.68 -2.69
C ASP A 38 -2.45 8.76 -2.99
N SER A 39 -2.26 7.43 -2.89
CA SER A 39 -3.31 6.45 -3.12
C SER A 39 -4.33 6.36 -1.98
N VAL A 40 -4.02 6.92 -0.81
CA VAL A 40 -4.92 6.95 0.34
C VAL A 40 -5.87 8.15 0.20
N GLU A 41 -7.13 7.98 0.62
CA GLU A 41 -8.12 9.06 0.49
C GLU A 41 -7.66 10.33 1.21
N ALA A 42 -7.96 11.49 0.60
CA ALA A 42 -7.54 12.78 1.11
C ALA A 42 -8.07 13.07 2.51
N ALA A 43 -9.27 12.58 2.83
CA ALA A 43 -9.87 12.77 4.17
C ALA A 43 -9.02 12.10 5.27
N THR A 44 -8.33 11.01 4.95
CA THR A 44 -7.51 10.27 5.90
C THR A 44 -6.05 10.71 5.87
N ALA A 45 -5.51 10.98 4.69
CA ALA A 45 -4.10 11.32 4.49
C ALA A 45 -3.94 12.59 3.65
N PRO A 46 -4.20 13.78 4.24
CA PRO A 46 -4.06 15.04 3.52
C PRO A 46 -2.63 15.50 3.30
N GLY A 47 -1.67 14.95 4.02
CA GLY A 47 -0.27 15.36 3.99
C GLY A 47 0.50 14.80 2.80
N VAL A 48 -0.02 15.02 1.60
CA VAL A 48 0.57 14.62 0.32
C VAL A 48 0.39 15.74 -0.69
N SER A 49 1.22 15.76 -1.73
CA SER A 49 1.15 16.81 -2.75
C SER A 49 0.01 16.62 -3.75
N ALA A 50 -0.43 15.40 -3.98
CA ALA A 50 -1.46 15.07 -4.95
C ALA A 50 -2.60 14.26 -4.29
N MET A 51 -3.44 14.96 -3.56
CA MET A 51 -4.54 14.32 -2.83
C MET A 51 -5.56 13.66 -3.75
N THR A 52 -6.08 12.52 -3.33
CA THR A 52 -7.07 11.73 -4.05
C THR A 52 -8.36 11.63 -3.24
N PRO A 53 -9.49 12.19 -3.70
CA PRO A 53 -10.75 12.13 -2.93
C PRO A 53 -11.27 10.71 -2.74
N ASN A 54 -11.11 9.84 -3.74
CA ASN A 54 -11.63 8.46 -3.72
C ASN A 54 -10.51 7.43 -3.59
N GLY A 55 -9.51 7.74 -2.77
CA GLY A 55 -8.43 6.80 -2.49
C GLY A 55 -8.83 5.71 -1.51
N TYR A 56 -7.85 4.87 -1.17
CA TYR A 56 -8.06 3.81 -0.18
C TYR A 56 -8.34 4.38 1.20
N THR A 57 -9.26 3.77 1.92
CA THR A 57 -9.45 4.07 3.35
C THR A 57 -8.29 3.48 4.16
N ALA A 58 -8.16 3.91 5.42
CA ALA A 58 -7.13 3.37 6.32
C ALA A 58 -7.26 1.86 6.47
N ILE A 59 -8.48 1.34 6.62
CA ILE A 59 -8.72 -0.10 6.75
C ILE A 59 -8.33 -0.83 5.48
N GLU A 60 -8.74 -0.32 4.32
CA GLU A 60 -8.42 -0.94 3.04
C GLU A 60 -6.91 -1.05 2.82
N ILE A 61 -6.19 0.04 3.05
CA ILE A 61 -4.74 0.02 2.81
C ILE A 61 -4.00 -0.85 3.83
N HIS A 62 -4.42 -0.86 5.10
CA HIS A 62 -3.84 -1.78 6.08
C HIS A 62 -4.05 -3.23 5.68
N ASN A 63 -5.23 -3.58 5.20
CA ASN A 63 -5.54 -4.94 4.77
C ASN A 63 -4.73 -5.36 3.54
N LEU A 64 -4.56 -4.47 2.57
CA LEU A 64 -3.73 -4.73 1.39
C LEU A 64 -2.27 -4.95 1.79
N ILE A 65 -1.71 -4.07 2.62
CA ILE A 65 -0.33 -4.21 3.08
C ILE A 65 -0.15 -5.50 3.89
N ALA A 66 -1.08 -5.81 4.79
CA ALA A 66 -1.02 -7.06 5.56
C ALA A 66 -1.02 -8.29 4.65
N LYS A 67 -1.88 -8.27 3.61
CA LYS A 67 -1.97 -9.37 2.66
C LYS A 67 -0.65 -9.58 1.93
N PHE A 68 -0.13 -8.56 1.27
CA PHE A 68 1.09 -8.68 0.48
C PHE A 68 2.34 -8.86 1.34
N SER A 69 2.31 -8.42 2.59
CA SER A 69 3.40 -8.66 3.54
C SER A 69 3.61 -10.14 3.86
N LYS A 70 2.65 -11.00 3.56
CA LYS A 70 2.76 -12.45 3.75
C LYS A 70 3.55 -13.17 2.67
N LEU A 71 3.92 -12.47 1.59
CA LEU A 71 4.71 -13.09 0.52
C LEU A 71 6.11 -13.44 1.03
N ASP A 72 6.50 -14.69 0.89
CA ASP A 72 7.83 -15.18 1.32
C ASP A 72 8.97 -14.55 0.52
N ASN A 73 8.69 -14.17 -0.72
CA ASN A 73 9.66 -13.60 -1.65
C ASN A 73 9.65 -12.07 -1.66
N LEU A 74 8.91 -11.44 -0.76
CA LEU A 74 8.94 -9.98 -0.59
C LEU A 74 10.23 -9.58 0.09
N LYS A 75 11.06 -8.78 -0.59
CA LYS A 75 12.40 -8.41 -0.11
C LYS A 75 12.54 -6.94 0.26
N SER A 76 11.59 -6.11 -0.12
CA SER A 76 11.65 -4.67 0.14
C SER A 76 10.25 -4.09 0.22
N PHE A 77 10.09 -3.14 1.12
CA PHE A 77 8.89 -2.32 1.21
C PHE A 77 9.29 -0.87 1.47
N ASP A 78 8.72 0.05 0.70
CA ASP A 78 8.92 1.47 0.93
C ASP A 78 7.60 2.23 0.86
N ILE A 79 7.60 3.40 1.50
CA ILE A 79 6.49 4.35 1.45
C ILE A 79 7.03 5.67 0.92
N SER A 80 6.28 6.28 0.01
CA SER A 80 6.63 7.56 -0.60
C SER A 80 5.50 8.57 -0.45
N GLU A 81 5.80 9.82 -0.74
CA GLU A 81 4.87 10.94 -0.89
C GLU A 81 4.29 11.51 0.40
N VAL A 82 4.74 11.09 1.58
CA VAL A 82 4.39 11.82 2.80
C VAL A 82 5.06 13.19 2.77
N SER A 83 4.25 14.23 2.92
CA SER A 83 4.72 15.62 2.95
C SER A 83 4.34 16.27 4.28
N PRO A 84 5.22 16.23 5.28
CA PRO A 84 4.90 16.79 6.60
C PRO A 84 4.44 18.25 6.58
N PRO A 85 4.99 19.15 5.73
CA PRO A 85 4.52 20.53 5.68
C PRO A 85 3.07 20.70 5.25
N LEU A 86 2.52 19.70 4.54
CA LEU A 86 1.13 19.72 4.08
C LEU A 86 0.19 18.95 5.02
N ASP A 87 0.75 18.28 6.03
CA ASP A 87 -0.03 17.41 6.91
C ASP A 87 -0.86 18.20 7.92
N GLU A 88 -1.88 17.56 8.45
CA GLU A 88 -2.73 18.11 9.50
C GLU A 88 -2.63 17.22 10.74
N ASN A 89 -2.16 17.81 11.85
CA ASN A 89 -1.98 17.11 13.13
C ASN A 89 -1.20 15.78 12.99
N ASP A 90 -0.26 15.73 12.06
CA ASP A 90 0.60 14.57 11.80
C ASP A 90 -0.19 13.28 11.45
N ARG A 91 -1.43 13.38 11.04
CA ARG A 91 -2.26 12.19 10.83
C ARG A 91 -1.85 11.36 9.62
N THR A 92 -1.28 11.97 8.57
CA THR A 92 -0.73 11.22 7.44
C THR A 92 0.55 10.49 7.86
N SER A 93 1.43 11.16 8.59
CA SER A 93 2.64 10.56 9.13
C SER A 93 2.31 9.41 10.10
N ALA A 94 1.31 9.60 10.94
CA ALA A 94 0.85 8.57 11.88
C ALA A 94 0.30 7.35 11.13
N LEU A 95 -0.47 7.57 10.06
CA LEU A 95 -0.97 6.48 9.23
C LEU A 95 0.18 5.71 8.58
N ALA A 96 1.14 6.43 7.99
CA ALA A 96 2.30 5.79 7.38
C ALA A 96 3.08 4.95 8.41
N ALA A 97 3.28 5.48 9.61
CA ALA A 97 3.93 4.74 10.67
C ALA A 97 3.16 3.47 11.06
N SER A 98 1.84 3.55 11.15
CA SER A 98 1.01 2.39 11.48
C SER A 98 1.05 1.32 10.39
N ILE A 99 1.17 1.74 9.13
CA ILE A 99 1.33 0.82 8.00
C ILE A 99 2.68 0.10 8.07
N ILE A 100 3.74 0.83 8.37
CA ILE A 100 5.08 0.23 8.56
C ILE A 100 5.03 -0.79 9.71
N TYR A 101 4.39 -0.43 10.81
CA TYR A 101 4.20 -1.35 11.94
C TYR A 101 3.46 -2.62 11.53
N LYS A 102 2.38 -2.47 10.75
CA LYS A 102 1.62 -3.62 10.24
C LYS A 102 2.51 -4.52 9.38
N PHE A 103 3.29 -3.94 8.48
CA PHE A 103 4.23 -4.67 7.65
C PHE A 103 5.21 -5.48 8.52
N LEU A 104 5.85 -4.82 9.48
CA LEU A 104 6.83 -5.47 10.35
C LEU A 104 6.23 -6.59 11.20
N SER A 105 4.95 -6.47 11.58
CA SER A 105 4.28 -7.48 12.39
C SER A 105 3.87 -8.72 11.61
N VAL A 106 3.74 -8.62 10.30
CA VAL A 106 3.22 -9.69 9.44
C VAL A 106 4.31 -10.33 8.58
N ASN A 107 5.30 -9.54 8.16
CA ASN A 107 6.28 -9.98 7.18
C ASN A 107 7.18 -11.09 7.74
N PRO A 108 7.44 -12.17 6.94
CA PRO A 108 8.25 -13.31 7.40
C PRO A 108 9.74 -13.02 7.57
N PHE A 109 10.21 -11.80 7.29
CA PHE A 109 11.60 -11.42 7.63
C PHE A 109 11.85 -11.47 9.13
N ASN A 110 10.79 -11.39 9.90
CA ASN A 110 10.87 -11.36 11.36
C ASN A 110 11.09 -12.74 11.96
#